data_739082213c4243a352914940d8a8903c
#
_entry.id   739082213c4243a352914940d8a8903c
#
_cell.length_a   1.000
_cell.length_b   1.000
_cell.length_c   1.000
_cell.angle_alpha   90.00
_cell.angle_beta   90.00
_cell.angle_gamma   90.00
#
_symmetry.space_group_name_H-M   'P 1'
#
loop_
_entity.id
_entity.type
_entity.pdbx_description
1 polymer ?
#
loop_
_entity_poly.entity_id
_entity_poly.type
_entity_poly.pdbx_seq_one_letter_code
_entity_poly.pdbx_strand_id
1 'polypeptide(L)'
;MLVAAVFRLPRLGFPAEEVFDEVYHAKTALQYLQGENPTEWVHPPTAKLLIAIGVWLFGYKPWAWRLLPAFAGIALAPVFYYFARRALASERAAIVATTCLLCDGVYLVQSRIAMTNIFAVLFQVAAALFILRSVLEDRLPIRGMLLAGLFLGLALSTRWTSLWAWGFLGLLMLVVRRQRLFRPRELALTALAFGLIPLGIYVLSYVPWMQQGHPLKDLWPHTKAIWSYHAGLRATHPYFSKWYTWPWLVRPTWYYFNQNAEQAVVRGIVAIGNPALWWVSMPVSFWAIITGARARDPRRLFSGLGYFFLYLPWGISPRTLNYSHYLFEAIPYACLSLGTILDLNWDAAGWRRLAARSYLALVVAMYFFFLPFLLALPVPTSWYYFDKLWGWRPWTWFPSWV
;
A
#
# COMPACT_ATOMS: atom_id res chain seq x y z
N MET A 1 7.87 6.53 -13.90
CA MET A 1 7.80 7.79 -13.11
C MET A 1 6.86 8.81 -13.74
N LEU A 2 7.07 9.21 -15.00
CA LEU A 2 6.26 10.27 -15.65
C LEU A 2 4.75 9.97 -15.58
N VAL A 3 4.32 8.78 -15.98
CA VAL A 3 2.90 8.33 -15.89
C VAL A 3 2.37 8.47 -14.47
N ALA A 4 3.14 8.07 -13.46
CA ALA A 4 2.72 8.20 -12.06
C ALA A 4 2.56 9.66 -11.64
N ALA A 5 3.44 10.57 -12.10
CA ALA A 5 3.41 11.99 -11.77
C ALA A 5 2.19 12.70 -12.39
N VAL A 6 1.86 12.39 -13.64
CA VAL A 6 0.72 12.99 -14.37
C VAL A 6 -0.62 12.80 -13.64
N PHE A 7 -0.82 11.68 -12.97
CA PHE A 7 -2.06 11.43 -12.22
C PHE A 7 -2.00 11.87 -10.75
N ARG A 8 -0.80 12.17 -10.21
CA ARG A 8 -0.64 12.48 -8.77
C ARG A 8 -0.48 13.96 -8.47
N LEU A 9 0.23 14.70 -9.30
CA LEU A 9 0.55 16.10 -9.02
C LEU A 9 -0.57 17.10 -9.39
N PRO A 10 -1.27 16.97 -10.55
CA PRO A 10 -2.29 17.93 -10.91
C PRO A 10 -3.42 17.98 -9.89
N ARG A 11 -3.91 19.20 -9.59
CA ARG A 11 -5.03 19.45 -8.67
C ARG A 11 -4.83 18.84 -7.26
N LEU A 12 -3.58 18.72 -6.79
CA LEU A 12 -3.27 18.12 -5.49
C LEU A 12 -3.90 18.90 -4.32
N GLY A 13 -4.15 20.20 -4.49
CA GLY A 13 -4.83 21.05 -3.52
C GLY A 13 -6.35 20.88 -3.43
N PHE A 14 -6.95 20.00 -4.24
CA PHE A 14 -8.39 19.73 -4.20
C PHE A 14 -8.68 18.35 -3.60
N PRO A 15 -9.69 18.22 -2.71
CA PRO A 15 -10.48 19.27 -2.05
C PRO A 15 -9.64 20.21 -1.18
N ALA A 16 -10.17 21.40 -0.89
CA ALA A 16 -9.46 22.40 -0.08
C ALA A 16 -9.45 22.08 1.42
N GLU A 17 -10.43 21.31 1.86
CA GLU A 17 -10.54 20.78 3.21
C GLU A 17 -9.71 19.49 3.42
N GLU A 18 -9.43 19.18 4.68
CA GLU A 18 -8.91 17.90 5.10
C GLU A 18 -9.96 16.80 4.90
N VAL A 19 -9.58 15.70 4.27
CA VAL A 19 -10.48 14.60 3.97
C VAL A 19 -10.05 13.31 4.67
N PHE A 20 -11.03 12.56 5.18
CA PHE A 20 -10.83 11.30 5.87
C PHE A 20 -9.78 11.41 6.99
N ASP A 21 -8.73 10.57 7.02
CA ASP A 21 -7.70 10.58 8.06
C ASP A 21 -6.70 11.76 7.95
N GLU A 22 -6.80 12.63 6.92
CA GLU A 22 -6.02 13.87 6.87
C GLU A 22 -6.29 14.76 8.09
N VAL A 23 -7.52 14.76 8.61
CA VAL A 23 -7.90 15.48 9.84
C VAL A 23 -7.04 15.11 11.04
N TYR A 24 -6.42 13.94 11.01
CA TYR A 24 -5.48 13.47 12.04
C TYR A 24 -4.02 13.66 11.60
N HIS A 25 -3.67 13.17 10.41
CA HIS A 25 -2.28 13.10 9.98
C HIS A 25 -1.69 14.46 9.65
N ALA A 26 -2.42 15.33 8.94
CA ALA A 26 -1.96 16.67 8.59
C ALA A 26 -1.86 17.57 9.83
N LYS A 27 -2.86 17.49 10.73
CA LYS A 27 -2.83 18.24 12.00
C LYS A 27 -1.67 17.79 12.89
N THR A 28 -1.46 16.49 13.02
CA THR A 28 -0.34 15.97 13.82
C THR A 28 1.02 16.36 13.21
N ALA A 29 1.13 16.42 11.89
CA ALA A 29 2.32 16.94 11.21
C ALA A 29 2.60 18.40 11.59
N LEU A 30 1.57 19.25 11.65
CA LEU A 30 1.69 20.63 12.12
C LEU A 30 2.07 20.71 13.59
N GLN A 31 1.45 19.88 14.45
CA GLN A 31 1.76 19.84 15.89
C GLN A 31 3.23 19.48 16.15
N TYR A 32 3.82 18.53 15.43
CA TYR A 32 5.25 18.24 15.52
C TYR A 32 6.12 19.45 15.17
N LEU A 33 5.74 20.26 14.18
CA LEU A 33 6.47 21.48 13.81
C LEU A 33 6.34 22.60 14.86
N GLN A 34 5.23 22.63 15.58
CA GLN A 34 4.95 23.59 16.64
C GLN A 34 5.49 23.18 18.01
N GLY A 35 6.06 21.97 18.12
CA GLY A 35 6.51 21.43 19.41
C GLY A 35 5.36 21.00 20.32
N GLU A 36 4.17 20.76 19.76
CA GLU A 36 2.98 20.32 20.48
C GLU A 36 2.87 18.80 20.50
N ASN A 37 2.22 18.28 21.53
CA ASN A 37 1.93 16.84 21.62
C ASN A 37 1.00 16.38 20.48
N PRO A 38 1.32 15.26 19.82
CA PRO A 38 0.53 14.74 18.71
C PRO A 38 -0.85 14.28 19.18
N THR A 39 -1.92 14.78 18.57
CA THR A 39 -3.28 14.31 18.83
C THR A 39 -3.51 12.91 18.25
N GLU A 40 -2.92 12.60 17.11
CA GLU A 40 -2.90 11.24 16.56
C GLU A 40 -1.59 10.54 16.99
N TRP A 41 -1.66 9.77 18.06
CA TRP A 41 -0.54 9.05 18.68
C TRP A 41 -0.60 7.55 18.43
N VAL A 42 -1.68 7.02 17.84
CA VAL A 42 -1.94 5.59 17.69
C VAL A 42 -1.18 4.92 16.55
N HIS A 43 -0.52 5.69 15.70
CA HIS A 43 0.42 5.19 14.71
C HIS A 43 1.81 5.77 14.96
N PRO A 44 2.89 5.04 14.63
CA PRO A 44 4.25 5.55 14.73
C PRO A 44 4.46 6.84 13.91
N PRO A 45 5.46 7.67 14.22
CA PRO A 45 5.55 9.04 13.72
C PRO A 45 5.97 9.21 12.26
N THR A 46 6.75 8.29 11.65
CA THR A 46 7.48 8.51 10.40
C THR A 46 6.62 9.11 9.27
N ALA A 47 5.41 8.60 9.02
CA ALA A 47 4.57 9.16 7.96
C ALA A 47 4.19 10.62 8.24
N LYS A 48 3.86 10.95 9.48
CA LYS A 48 3.48 12.31 9.91
C LYS A 48 4.66 13.26 9.83
N LEU A 49 5.86 12.79 10.17
CA LEU A 49 7.10 13.56 10.01
C LEU A 49 7.44 13.82 8.53
N LEU A 50 7.19 12.85 7.65
CA LEU A 50 7.32 13.05 6.21
C LEU A 50 6.29 14.08 5.69
N ILE A 51 5.03 13.99 6.12
CA ILE A 51 4.00 14.98 5.79
C ILE A 51 4.41 16.37 6.30
N ALA A 52 4.99 16.45 7.51
CA ALA A 52 5.47 17.69 8.11
C ALA A 52 6.53 18.41 7.26
N ILE A 53 7.35 17.70 6.48
CA ILE A 53 8.31 18.33 5.56
C ILE A 53 7.59 19.22 4.54
N GLY A 54 6.50 18.76 3.95
CA GLY A 54 5.71 19.56 3.00
C GLY A 54 5.08 20.79 3.67
N VAL A 55 4.53 20.60 4.89
CA VAL A 55 3.94 21.67 5.69
C VAL A 55 5.02 22.69 6.12
N TRP A 56 6.20 22.24 6.50
CA TRP A 56 7.32 23.09 6.88
C TRP A 56 7.80 23.98 5.72
N LEU A 57 7.92 23.38 4.51
CA LEU A 57 8.41 24.10 3.34
C LEU A 57 7.40 25.13 2.78
N PHE A 58 6.11 24.83 2.86
CA PHE A 58 5.10 25.56 2.10
C PHE A 58 3.92 26.08 2.94
N GLY A 59 3.93 25.86 4.25
CA GLY A 59 2.84 26.18 5.16
C GLY A 59 1.72 25.14 5.16
N TYR A 60 0.77 25.30 6.08
CA TYR A 60 -0.36 24.40 6.25
C TYR A 60 -1.41 24.61 5.14
N LYS A 61 -1.22 23.96 4.01
CA LYS A 61 -2.07 24.07 2.81
C LYS A 61 -2.37 22.68 2.24
N PRO A 62 -3.52 22.45 1.61
CA PRO A 62 -3.93 21.13 1.11
C PRO A 62 -2.88 20.43 0.22
N TRP A 63 -2.32 21.14 -0.75
CA TRP A 63 -1.30 20.56 -1.62
C TRP A 63 0.03 20.32 -0.88
N ALA A 64 0.34 21.08 0.16
CA ALA A 64 1.58 20.96 0.90
C ALA A 64 1.63 19.67 1.74
N TRP A 65 0.57 19.37 2.51
CA TRP A 65 0.53 18.13 3.27
C TRP A 65 0.32 16.88 2.40
N ARG A 66 -0.16 17.01 1.14
CA ARG A 66 -0.31 15.93 0.16
C ARG A 66 0.94 15.71 -0.69
N LEU A 67 1.91 16.62 -0.65
CA LEU A 67 3.07 16.62 -1.54
C LEU A 67 3.96 15.38 -1.35
N LEU A 68 4.34 15.09 -0.10
CA LEU A 68 5.21 13.94 0.21
C LEU A 68 4.52 12.59 -0.05
N PRO A 69 3.23 12.38 0.29
CA PRO A 69 2.45 11.24 -0.19
C PRO A 69 2.47 11.08 -1.71
N ALA A 70 2.34 12.19 -2.47
CA ALA A 70 2.40 12.14 -3.93
C ALA A 70 3.78 11.71 -4.44
N PHE A 71 4.86 12.23 -3.85
CA PHE A 71 6.21 11.80 -4.18
C PHE A 71 6.48 10.34 -3.80
N ALA A 72 5.99 9.87 -2.66
CA ALA A 72 6.06 8.46 -2.28
C ALA A 72 5.32 7.57 -3.30
N GLY A 73 4.15 8.00 -3.75
CA GLY A 73 3.42 7.32 -4.82
C GLY A 73 4.16 7.34 -6.16
N ILE A 74 4.81 8.44 -6.53
CA ILE A 74 5.63 8.50 -7.75
C ILE A 74 6.84 7.57 -7.63
N ALA A 75 7.50 7.55 -6.47
CA ALA A 75 8.68 6.72 -6.21
C ALA A 75 8.35 5.21 -6.16
N LEU A 76 7.16 4.84 -5.69
CA LEU A 76 6.74 3.44 -5.65
C LEU A 76 6.73 2.80 -7.05
N ALA A 77 6.40 3.53 -8.10
CA ALA A 77 6.33 2.99 -9.46
C ALA A 77 7.67 2.42 -9.96
N PRO A 78 8.80 3.16 -9.98
CA PRO A 78 10.08 2.60 -10.37
C PRO A 78 10.61 1.57 -9.35
N VAL A 79 10.41 1.77 -8.05
CA VAL A 79 10.82 0.81 -7.02
C VAL A 79 10.10 -0.52 -7.24
N PHE A 80 8.80 -0.50 -7.52
CA PHE A 80 8.03 -1.70 -7.82
C PHE A 80 8.46 -2.34 -9.16
N TYR A 81 8.74 -1.56 -10.19
CA TYR A 81 9.26 -2.11 -11.45
C TYR A 81 10.56 -2.90 -11.25
N TYR A 82 11.54 -2.33 -10.53
CA TYR A 82 12.78 -3.02 -10.24
C TYR A 82 12.59 -4.24 -9.33
N PHE A 83 11.66 -4.15 -8.37
CA PHE A 83 11.24 -5.27 -7.54
C PHE A 83 10.63 -6.40 -8.39
N ALA A 84 9.66 -6.07 -9.26
CA ALA A 84 9.00 -7.02 -10.14
C ALA A 84 9.99 -7.66 -11.13
N ARG A 85 10.87 -6.87 -11.73
CA ARG A 85 11.89 -7.37 -12.65
C ARG A 85 12.83 -8.38 -11.98
N ARG A 86 13.19 -8.14 -10.74
CA ARG A 86 14.02 -9.07 -9.96
C ARG A 86 13.23 -10.29 -9.51
N ALA A 87 12.01 -10.10 -9.03
CA ALA A 87 11.15 -11.19 -8.56
C ALA A 87 10.77 -12.15 -9.69
N LEU A 88 10.46 -11.64 -10.89
CA LEU A 88 9.90 -12.42 -11.99
C LEU A 88 10.95 -12.89 -13.01
N ALA A 89 12.12 -12.27 -13.06
CA ALA A 89 13.19 -12.50 -14.06
C ALA A 89 12.73 -12.35 -15.53
N SER A 90 11.60 -11.68 -15.76
CA SER A 90 11.06 -11.33 -17.06
C SER A 90 10.78 -9.83 -17.08
N GLU A 91 11.32 -9.13 -18.09
CA GLU A 91 11.09 -7.70 -18.25
C GLU A 91 9.62 -7.41 -18.59
N ARG A 92 9.05 -8.21 -19.50
CA ARG A 92 7.64 -8.09 -19.89
C ARG A 92 6.70 -8.34 -18.71
N ALA A 93 6.93 -9.41 -17.93
CA ALA A 93 6.14 -9.67 -16.72
C ALA A 93 6.24 -8.49 -15.74
N ALA A 94 7.42 -7.90 -15.57
CA ALA A 94 7.61 -6.74 -14.71
C ALA A 94 6.88 -5.48 -15.21
N ILE A 95 6.90 -5.22 -16.51
CA ILE A 95 6.14 -4.13 -17.12
C ILE A 95 4.64 -4.35 -16.91
N VAL A 96 4.13 -5.54 -17.20
CA VAL A 96 2.71 -5.89 -17.02
C VAL A 96 2.30 -5.74 -15.55
N ALA A 97 3.08 -6.30 -14.61
CA ALA A 97 2.82 -6.17 -13.18
C ALA A 97 2.81 -4.69 -12.72
N THR A 98 3.75 -3.89 -13.23
CA THR A 98 3.85 -2.46 -12.90
C THR A 98 2.66 -1.67 -13.49
N THR A 99 2.22 -2.01 -14.69
CA THR A 99 1.01 -1.43 -15.29
C THR A 99 -0.22 -1.76 -14.45
N CYS A 100 -0.37 -3.02 -14.00
CA CYS A 100 -1.45 -3.40 -13.10
C CYS A 100 -1.46 -2.57 -11.81
N LEU A 101 -0.28 -2.40 -11.17
CA LEU A 101 -0.18 -1.58 -9.96
C LEU A 101 -0.48 -0.10 -10.24
N LEU A 102 0.04 0.47 -11.32
CA LEU A 102 -0.22 1.86 -11.71
C LEU A 102 -1.70 2.13 -11.98
N CYS A 103 -2.44 1.12 -12.44
CA CYS A 103 -3.87 1.16 -12.69
C CYS A 103 -4.72 0.77 -11.46
N ASP A 104 -4.13 0.69 -10.26
CA ASP A 104 -4.89 0.47 -9.03
C ASP A 104 -5.42 1.79 -8.45
N GLY A 105 -6.73 1.85 -8.18
CA GLY A 105 -7.38 3.06 -7.67
C GLY A 105 -6.99 3.38 -6.23
N VAL A 106 -6.81 2.36 -5.36
CA VAL A 106 -6.35 2.58 -3.98
C VAL A 106 -4.95 3.15 -3.97
N TYR A 107 -4.05 2.64 -4.81
CA TYR A 107 -2.70 3.21 -4.94
C TYR A 107 -2.75 4.68 -5.36
N LEU A 108 -3.60 5.05 -6.32
CA LEU A 108 -3.73 6.44 -6.74
C LEU A 108 -4.24 7.31 -5.59
N VAL A 109 -5.36 6.94 -4.98
CA VAL A 109 -6.00 7.73 -3.91
C VAL A 109 -5.10 7.88 -2.69
N GLN A 110 -4.50 6.78 -2.20
CA GLN A 110 -3.58 6.79 -1.04
C GLN A 110 -2.34 7.66 -1.25
N SER A 111 -1.96 7.90 -2.50
CA SER A 111 -0.82 8.76 -2.85
C SER A 111 -1.21 10.22 -3.15
N ARG A 112 -2.51 10.58 -3.08
CA ARG A 112 -2.97 11.95 -3.33
C ARG A 112 -3.54 12.63 -2.10
N ILE A 113 -3.69 11.90 -1.02
CA ILE A 113 -4.13 12.40 0.28
C ILE A 113 -3.09 12.02 1.34
N ALA A 114 -3.08 12.72 2.47
CA ALA A 114 -2.08 12.53 3.52
C ALA A 114 -2.35 11.26 4.34
N MET A 115 -2.24 10.10 3.67
CA MET A 115 -2.38 8.77 4.27
C MET A 115 -1.02 8.14 4.59
N THR A 116 -0.99 7.34 5.64
CA THR A 116 0.24 6.64 6.06
C THR A 116 0.56 5.42 5.19
N ASN A 117 -0.45 4.82 4.56
CA ASN A 117 -0.33 3.56 3.82
C ASN A 117 0.65 3.63 2.65
N ILE A 118 0.67 4.74 1.90
CA ILE A 118 1.54 4.87 0.74
C ILE A 118 3.03 4.80 1.10
N PHE A 119 3.41 5.40 2.22
CA PHE A 119 4.78 5.33 2.74
C PHE A 119 5.12 3.90 3.20
N ALA A 120 4.20 3.26 3.93
CA ALA A 120 4.41 1.89 4.38
C ALA A 120 4.63 0.93 3.20
N VAL A 121 3.76 0.98 2.17
CA VAL A 121 3.89 0.11 0.98
C VAL A 121 5.17 0.41 0.20
N LEU A 122 5.54 1.70 0.02
CA LEU A 122 6.81 2.06 -0.61
C LEU A 122 8.00 1.42 0.11
N PHE A 123 8.04 1.54 1.44
CA PHE A 123 9.16 1.04 2.23
C PHE A 123 9.16 -0.49 2.30
N GLN A 124 8.01 -1.15 2.41
CA GLN A 124 7.88 -2.61 2.36
C GLN A 124 8.39 -3.17 1.01
N VAL A 125 7.98 -2.58 -0.10
CA VAL A 125 8.41 -3.00 -1.44
C VAL A 125 9.90 -2.74 -1.65
N ALA A 126 10.43 -1.60 -1.16
CA ALA A 126 11.86 -1.31 -1.20
C ALA A 126 12.67 -2.32 -0.38
N ALA A 127 12.22 -2.66 0.83
CA ALA A 127 12.85 -3.69 1.65
C ALA A 127 12.88 -5.05 0.93
N ALA A 128 11.76 -5.47 0.35
CA ALA A 128 11.64 -6.70 -0.41
C ALA A 128 12.59 -6.71 -1.62
N LEU A 129 12.70 -5.61 -2.37
CA LEU A 129 13.63 -5.46 -3.49
C LEU A 129 15.08 -5.77 -3.09
N PHE A 130 15.52 -5.28 -1.92
CA PHE A 130 16.90 -5.48 -1.45
C PHE A 130 17.13 -6.88 -0.89
N ILE A 131 16.12 -7.49 -0.26
CA ILE A 131 16.20 -8.86 0.29
C ILE A 131 16.17 -9.93 -0.81
N LEU A 132 15.53 -9.69 -1.95
CA LEU A 132 15.37 -10.68 -3.02
C LEU A 132 16.69 -11.31 -3.49
N ARG A 133 17.81 -10.57 -3.49
CA ARG A 133 19.11 -11.15 -3.81
C ARG A 133 19.55 -12.25 -2.84
N SER A 134 19.21 -12.07 -1.58
CA SER A 134 19.55 -13.05 -0.55
C SER A 134 18.64 -14.27 -0.59
N VAL A 135 17.40 -14.09 -1.06
CA VAL A 135 16.39 -15.16 -1.12
C VAL A 135 16.44 -15.93 -2.44
N LEU A 136 16.55 -15.24 -3.58
CA LEU A 136 16.43 -15.86 -4.91
C LEU A 136 17.78 -16.10 -5.61
N GLU A 137 18.83 -15.36 -5.24
CA GLU A 137 20.13 -15.42 -5.94
C GLU A 137 21.24 -16.03 -5.06
N ASP A 138 20.92 -16.51 -3.88
CA ASP A 138 21.87 -17.07 -2.89
C ASP A 138 23.08 -16.15 -2.58
N ARG A 139 22.90 -14.85 -2.68
CA ARG A 139 23.89 -13.83 -2.37
C ARG A 139 23.53 -13.10 -1.09
N LEU A 140 24.55 -12.65 -0.33
CA LEU A 140 24.34 -11.81 0.85
C LEU A 140 25.06 -10.46 0.67
N PRO A 141 24.51 -9.55 -0.13
CA PRO A 141 25.14 -8.25 -0.36
C PRO A 141 24.98 -7.36 0.87
N ILE A 142 26.09 -6.96 1.49
CA ILE A 142 26.09 -6.13 2.72
C ILE A 142 25.23 -4.88 2.54
N ARG A 143 25.51 -4.10 1.48
CA ARG A 143 24.72 -2.88 1.18
C ARG A 143 23.23 -3.18 1.03
N GLY A 144 22.88 -4.28 0.37
CA GLY A 144 21.49 -4.70 0.21
C GLY A 144 20.83 -5.01 1.56
N MET A 145 21.50 -5.72 2.45
CA MET A 145 20.99 -6.04 3.77
C MET A 145 20.81 -4.79 4.64
N LEU A 146 21.77 -3.86 4.63
CA LEU A 146 21.66 -2.60 5.37
C LEU A 146 20.50 -1.74 4.85
N LEU A 147 20.34 -1.63 3.53
CA LEU A 147 19.20 -0.92 2.92
C LEU A 147 17.87 -1.61 3.21
N ALA A 148 17.83 -2.94 3.21
CA ALA A 148 16.64 -3.67 3.62
C ALA A 148 16.25 -3.34 5.07
N GLY A 149 17.23 -3.34 5.99
CA GLY A 149 17.02 -2.94 7.39
C GLY A 149 16.51 -1.51 7.53
N LEU A 150 17.10 -0.56 6.77
CA LEU A 150 16.63 0.83 6.71
C LEU A 150 15.15 0.89 6.30
N PHE A 151 14.78 0.26 5.19
CA PHE A 151 13.41 0.33 4.70
C PHE A 151 12.42 -0.47 5.57
N LEU A 152 12.83 -1.57 6.20
CA LEU A 152 12.02 -2.26 7.21
C LEU A 152 11.78 -1.36 8.43
N GLY A 153 12.80 -0.65 8.91
CA GLY A 153 12.67 0.29 10.00
C GLY A 153 11.73 1.45 9.66
N LEU A 154 11.86 2.06 8.49
CA LEU A 154 10.95 3.10 7.99
C LEU A 154 9.51 2.58 7.84
N ALA A 155 9.32 1.36 7.38
CA ALA A 155 8.00 0.75 7.26
C ALA A 155 7.35 0.54 8.63
N LEU A 156 8.08 -0.06 9.59
CA LEU A 156 7.60 -0.33 10.95
C LEU A 156 7.32 0.96 11.73
N SER A 157 8.17 1.98 11.58
CA SER A 157 7.98 3.30 12.19
C SER A 157 6.91 4.16 11.48
N THR A 158 6.34 3.67 10.39
CA THR A 158 5.17 4.24 9.69
C THR A 158 3.88 3.57 10.14
N ARG A 159 3.81 2.23 10.08
CA ARG A 159 2.62 1.44 10.45
C ARG A 159 3.02 0.06 10.98
N TRP A 160 2.36 -0.40 12.02
CA TRP A 160 2.60 -1.73 12.59
C TRP A 160 2.14 -2.90 11.69
N THR A 161 1.25 -2.64 10.74
CA THR A 161 0.91 -3.64 9.71
C THR A 161 2.13 -4.09 8.92
N SER A 162 3.18 -3.27 8.85
CA SER A 162 4.47 -3.64 8.26
C SER A 162 5.18 -4.81 8.97
N LEU A 163 4.75 -5.19 10.19
CA LEU A 163 5.22 -6.41 10.86
C LEU A 163 4.90 -7.67 10.03
N TRP A 164 3.84 -7.67 9.24
CA TRP A 164 3.53 -8.78 8.35
C TRP A 164 4.57 -8.91 7.24
N ALA A 165 4.94 -7.80 6.60
CA ALA A 165 6.01 -7.78 5.59
C ALA A 165 7.36 -8.14 6.22
N TRP A 166 7.68 -7.60 7.40
CA TRP A 166 8.89 -7.94 8.15
C TRP A 166 8.95 -9.43 8.48
N GLY A 167 7.85 -10.00 9.00
CA GLY A 167 7.74 -11.42 9.32
C GLY A 167 7.86 -12.32 8.09
N PHE A 168 7.20 -11.96 6.98
CA PHE A 168 7.31 -12.68 5.71
C PHE A 168 8.73 -12.73 5.19
N LEU A 169 9.39 -11.58 5.08
CA LEU A 169 10.75 -11.49 4.58
C LEU A 169 11.75 -12.15 5.53
N GLY A 170 11.55 -12.03 6.84
CA GLY A 170 12.35 -12.70 7.86
C GLY A 170 12.24 -14.21 7.79
N LEU A 171 11.01 -14.73 7.69
CA LEU A 171 10.77 -16.17 7.53
C LEU A 171 11.42 -16.71 6.26
N LEU A 172 11.30 -16.00 5.14
CA LEU A 172 11.98 -16.38 3.90
C LEU A 172 13.49 -16.44 4.07
N MET A 173 14.09 -15.44 4.73
CA MET A 173 15.54 -15.47 5.04
C MET A 173 15.90 -16.68 5.89
N LEU A 174 15.14 -16.98 6.95
CA LEU A 174 15.37 -18.14 7.81
C LEU A 174 15.28 -19.45 7.03
N VAL A 175 14.26 -19.64 6.21
CA VAL A 175 14.02 -20.86 5.44
C VAL A 175 15.09 -21.07 4.37
N VAL A 176 15.36 -20.05 3.55
CA VAL A 176 16.27 -20.17 2.40
C VAL A 176 17.72 -20.27 2.86
N ARG A 177 18.09 -19.54 3.93
CA ARG A 177 19.49 -19.50 4.40
C ARG A 177 19.74 -20.35 5.64
N ARG A 178 18.82 -21.22 6.04
CA ARG A 178 18.86 -22.02 7.27
C ARG A 178 20.21 -22.72 7.53
N GLN A 179 20.88 -23.24 6.47
CA GLN A 179 22.14 -23.94 6.59
C GLN A 179 23.36 -23.02 6.81
N ARG A 180 23.18 -21.71 6.52
CA ARG A 180 24.25 -20.70 6.61
C ARG A 180 24.01 -19.69 7.72
N LEU A 181 22.80 -19.66 8.29
CA LEU A 181 22.37 -18.64 9.24
C LEU A 181 23.29 -18.54 10.47
N PHE A 182 23.85 -19.67 10.90
CA PHE A 182 24.78 -19.71 12.04
C PHE A 182 26.22 -19.31 11.70
N ARG A 183 26.52 -19.00 10.44
CA ARG A 183 27.82 -18.41 10.12
C ARG A 183 27.86 -16.98 10.68
N PRO A 184 28.97 -16.57 11.36
CA PRO A 184 29.00 -15.28 12.07
C PRO A 184 28.58 -14.07 11.20
N ARG A 185 29.04 -14.04 9.95
CA ARG A 185 28.69 -12.98 8.99
C ARG A 185 27.19 -12.97 8.61
N GLU A 186 26.61 -14.13 8.35
CA GLU A 186 25.18 -14.27 8.00
C GLU A 186 24.32 -13.85 9.17
N LEU A 187 24.64 -14.34 10.37
CA LEU A 187 23.94 -14.01 11.60
C LEU A 187 24.01 -12.51 11.89
N ALA A 188 25.20 -11.91 11.83
CA ALA A 188 25.40 -10.48 12.09
C ALA A 188 24.60 -9.61 11.12
N LEU A 189 24.66 -9.89 9.80
CA LEU A 189 23.92 -9.11 8.80
C LEU A 189 22.42 -9.31 8.91
N THR A 190 21.94 -10.50 9.25
CA THR A 190 20.51 -10.77 9.47
C THR A 190 20.03 -10.06 10.74
N ALA A 191 20.77 -10.14 11.84
CA ALA A 191 20.47 -9.42 13.08
C ALA A 191 20.46 -7.90 12.89
N LEU A 192 21.40 -7.36 12.10
CA LEU A 192 21.41 -5.93 11.74
C LEU A 192 20.18 -5.56 10.92
N ALA A 193 19.89 -6.31 9.84
CA ALA A 193 18.82 -5.96 8.90
C ALA A 193 17.40 -6.15 9.46
N PHE A 194 17.18 -7.16 10.29
CA PHE A 194 15.87 -7.49 10.85
C PHE A 194 15.68 -7.09 12.31
N GLY A 195 16.75 -6.72 13.02
CA GLY A 195 16.72 -6.36 14.42
C GLY A 195 17.19 -4.93 14.66
N LEU A 196 18.50 -4.73 14.70
CA LEU A 196 19.10 -3.51 15.24
C LEU A 196 18.74 -2.25 14.43
N ILE A 197 18.84 -2.31 13.10
CA ILE A 197 18.53 -1.15 12.24
C ILE A 197 17.04 -0.80 12.30
N PRO A 198 16.08 -1.73 12.12
CA PRO A 198 14.66 -1.40 12.25
C PRO A 198 14.30 -0.85 13.62
N LEU A 199 14.82 -1.43 14.70
CA LEU A 199 14.60 -0.94 16.06
C LEU A 199 15.17 0.47 16.24
N GLY A 200 16.41 0.70 15.80
CA GLY A 200 17.04 2.02 15.86
C GLY A 200 16.24 3.09 15.13
N ILE A 201 15.75 2.81 13.92
CA ILE A 201 14.92 3.74 13.15
C ILE A 201 13.57 3.96 13.84
N TYR A 202 12.96 2.90 14.40
CA TYR A 202 11.72 3.03 15.16
C TYR A 202 11.90 3.98 16.33
N VAL A 203 12.95 3.80 17.14
CA VAL A 203 13.26 4.69 18.26
C VAL A 203 13.56 6.12 17.77
N LEU A 204 14.38 6.28 16.73
CA LEU A 204 14.73 7.59 16.16
C LEU A 204 13.51 8.34 15.64
N SER A 205 12.50 7.66 15.13
CA SER A 205 11.26 8.29 14.65
C SER A 205 10.51 9.02 15.78
N TYR A 206 10.70 8.62 17.03
CA TYR A 206 10.08 9.25 18.21
C TYR A 206 10.90 10.41 18.79
N VAL A 207 12.05 10.79 18.21
CA VAL A 207 12.86 11.92 18.73
C VAL A 207 12.04 13.22 18.84
N PRO A 208 11.21 13.65 17.87
CA PRO A 208 10.40 14.84 18.05
C PRO A 208 9.40 14.72 19.20
N TRP A 209 8.79 13.55 19.42
CA TRP A 209 7.93 13.29 20.56
C TRP A 209 8.71 13.33 21.89
N MET A 210 9.94 12.82 21.92
CA MET A 210 10.81 12.91 23.11
C MET A 210 11.18 14.35 23.43
N GLN A 211 11.38 15.19 22.43
CA GLN A 211 11.67 16.62 22.60
C GLN A 211 10.48 17.41 23.20
N GLN A 212 9.26 16.84 23.13
CA GLN A 212 8.05 17.40 23.73
C GLN A 212 7.87 17.00 25.20
N GLY A 213 8.91 16.52 25.88
CA GLY A 213 8.92 16.21 27.30
C GLY A 213 8.68 14.72 27.64
N HIS A 214 8.77 13.83 26.66
CA HIS A 214 8.60 12.38 26.86
C HIS A 214 9.97 11.67 26.82
N PRO A 215 10.59 11.35 27.94
CA PRO A 215 11.88 10.67 27.96
C PRO A 215 11.79 9.27 27.34
N LEU A 216 12.94 8.73 26.91
CA LEU A 216 13.02 7.41 26.25
C LEU A 216 12.33 6.27 27.03
N LYS A 217 12.36 6.34 28.38
CA LYS A 217 11.66 5.35 29.23
C LYS A 217 10.16 5.26 28.99
N ASP A 218 9.54 6.34 28.50
CA ASP A 218 8.11 6.40 28.22
C ASP A 218 7.73 5.72 26.90
N LEU A 219 8.72 5.44 26.04
CA LEU A 219 8.46 4.81 24.73
C LEU A 219 7.83 3.41 24.85
N TRP A 220 8.25 2.61 25.84
CA TRP A 220 7.68 1.29 26.04
C TRP A 220 6.24 1.34 26.56
N PRO A 221 5.89 2.11 27.60
CA PRO A 221 4.50 2.34 27.98
C PRO A 221 3.65 2.89 26.83
N HIS A 222 4.16 3.83 26.03
CA HIS A 222 3.50 4.39 24.86
C HIS A 222 3.21 3.30 23.80
N THR A 223 4.19 2.46 23.51
CA THR A 223 4.04 1.34 22.57
C THR A 223 2.95 0.35 23.04
N LYS A 224 2.90 0.05 24.35
CA LYS A 224 1.81 -0.75 24.93
C LYS A 224 0.46 -0.07 24.80
N ALA A 225 0.38 1.25 25.00
CA ALA A 225 -0.85 2.02 24.84
C ALA A 225 -1.37 1.97 23.39
N ILE A 226 -0.48 2.10 22.38
CA ILE A 226 -0.82 1.92 20.96
C ILE A 226 -1.42 0.52 20.73
N TRP A 227 -0.78 -0.53 21.24
CA TRP A 227 -1.31 -1.90 21.13
C TRP A 227 -2.69 -2.04 21.76
N SER A 228 -2.85 -1.56 22.99
CA SER A 228 -4.12 -1.62 23.72
C SER A 228 -5.23 -0.88 23.01
N TYR A 229 -4.92 0.29 22.43
CA TYR A 229 -5.86 1.05 21.60
C TYR A 229 -6.34 0.22 20.40
N HIS A 230 -5.43 -0.33 19.61
CA HIS A 230 -5.81 -1.11 18.44
C HIS A 230 -6.53 -2.40 18.76
N ALA A 231 -6.11 -3.11 19.82
CA ALA A 231 -6.75 -4.34 20.27
C ALA A 231 -8.14 -4.09 20.89
N GLY A 232 -8.30 -2.96 21.56
CA GLY A 232 -9.55 -2.58 22.24
C GLY A 232 -10.53 -1.79 21.37
N LEU A 233 -10.15 -1.38 20.15
CA LEU A 233 -10.98 -0.51 19.31
C LEU A 233 -12.29 -1.22 18.89
N ARG A 234 -13.42 -0.65 19.31
CA ARG A 234 -14.79 -1.13 19.03
C ARG A 234 -15.64 -0.10 18.30
N ALA A 235 -15.01 0.95 17.75
CA ALA A 235 -15.70 1.98 17.00
C ALA A 235 -16.39 1.39 15.75
N THR A 236 -17.50 2.02 15.36
CA THR A 236 -18.21 1.72 14.12
C THR A 236 -18.00 2.86 13.11
N HIS A 237 -18.03 2.54 11.83
CA HIS A 237 -17.92 3.53 10.76
C HIS A 237 -18.77 3.07 9.57
N PRO A 238 -19.44 3.97 8.83
CA PRO A 238 -20.26 3.59 7.67
C PRO A 238 -19.52 2.75 6.63
N TYR A 239 -18.22 3.00 6.43
CA TYR A 239 -17.38 2.28 5.46
C TYR A 239 -16.55 1.15 6.07
N PHE A 240 -16.89 0.69 7.27
CA PHE A 240 -16.33 -0.52 7.84
C PHE A 240 -16.54 -1.72 6.91
N SER A 241 -15.52 -2.59 6.79
CA SER A 241 -15.63 -3.83 6.01
C SER A 241 -14.82 -4.95 6.64
N LYS A 242 -15.37 -6.17 6.56
CA LYS A 242 -14.69 -7.37 7.06
C LYS A 242 -13.57 -7.79 6.09
N TRP A 243 -12.43 -8.24 6.61
CA TRP A 243 -11.24 -8.54 5.83
C TRP A 243 -11.50 -9.48 4.64
N TYR A 244 -12.32 -10.52 4.80
CA TYR A 244 -12.62 -11.50 3.74
C TYR A 244 -13.46 -10.93 2.58
N THR A 245 -14.03 -9.74 2.74
CA THR A 245 -14.80 -9.05 1.69
C THR A 245 -13.94 -8.14 0.81
N TRP A 246 -12.69 -7.83 1.22
CA TRP A 246 -11.85 -6.84 0.56
C TRP A 246 -11.46 -7.20 -0.88
N PRO A 247 -11.03 -8.46 -1.20
CA PRO A 247 -10.72 -8.82 -2.58
C PRO A 247 -11.91 -8.63 -3.52
N TRP A 248 -13.13 -8.77 -2.99
CA TRP A 248 -14.38 -8.67 -3.74
C TRP A 248 -14.93 -7.25 -3.85
N LEU A 249 -14.25 -6.26 -3.24
CA LEU A 249 -14.67 -4.86 -3.24
C LEU A 249 -16.12 -4.66 -2.72
N VAL A 250 -16.55 -5.44 -1.72
CA VAL A 250 -17.94 -5.37 -1.23
C VAL A 250 -18.26 -4.01 -0.67
N ARG A 251 -17.28 -3.32 -0.02
CA ARG A 251 -17.49 -1.98 0.55
C ARG A 251 -16.23 -1.13 0.41
N PRO A 252 -16.07 -0.36 -0.68
CA PRO A 252 -15.04 0.67 -0.83
C PRO A 252 -15.21 1.79 0.19
N THR A 253 -14.15 2.54 0.44
CA THR A 253 -14.16 3.62 1.42
C THR A 253 -14.21 4.97 0.71
N TRP A 254 -15.29 5.71 0.89
CA TRP A 254 -15.35 7.09 0.43
C TRP A 254 -14.57 8.00 1.38
N TYR A 255 -13.66 8.78 0.82
CA TYR A 255 -12.87 9.78 1.54
C TYR A 255 -13.43 11.17 1.41
N TYR A 256 -14.12 11.41 0.30
CA TYR A 256 -14.77 12.68 0.00
C TYR A 256 -15.99 12.43 -0.88
N PHE A 257 -17.08 13.13 -0.60
CA PHE A 257 -18.26 13.14 -1.44
C PHE A 257 -18.94 14.51 -1.31
N ASN A 258 -19.15 15.17 -2.44
CA ASN A 258 -19.84 16.45 -2.52
C ASN A 258 -20.76 16.47 -3.74
N GLN A 259 -22.01 16.83 -3.50
CA GLN A 259 -22.98 17.08 -4.53
C GLN A 259 -23.29 18.59 -4.57
N ASN A 260 -22.92 19.23 -5.68
CA ASN A 260 -23.27 20.63 -5.92
C ASN A 260 -24.55 20.70 -6.75
N ALA A 261 -25.64 21.11 -6.12
CA ALA A 261 -26.96 21.18 -6.77
C ALA A 261 -27.02 22.28 -7.84
N GLU A 262 -26.35 23.42 -7.60
CA GLU A 262 -26.35 24.56 -8.54
C GLU A 262 -25.62 24.22 -9.84
N GLN A 263 -24.48 23.49 -9.72
CA GLN A 263 -23.70 23.05 -10.89
C GLN A 263 -24.21 21.73 -11.47
N ALA A 264 -25.19 21.08 -10.86
CA ALA A 264 -25.69 19.75 -11.22
C ALA A 264 -24.54 18.70 -11.39
N VAL A 265 -23.54 18.75 -10.52
CA VAL A 265 -22.39 17.82 -10.54
C VAL A 265 -22.16 17.15 -9.20
N VAL A 266 -21.63 15.94 -9.28
CA VAL A 266 -21.10 15.18 -8.14
C VAL A 266 -19.57 15.10 -8.26
N ARG A 267 -18.88 15.26 -7.14
CA ARG A 267 -17.44 15.03 -7.00
C ARG A 267 -17.20 14.08 -5.83
N GLY A 268 -16.27 13.15 -5.99
CA GLY A 268 -15.96 12.23 -4.90
C GLY A 268 -14.56 11.65 -5.01
N ILE A 269 -14.01 11.23 -3.87
CA ILE A 269 -12.78 10.43 -3.78
C ILE A 269 -13.14 9.12 -3.10
N VAL A 270 -13.07 8.02 -3.84
CA VAL A 270 -13.33 6.69 -3.32
C VAL A 270 -12.05 5.84 -3.37
N ALA A 271 -11.63 5.31 -2.22
CA ALA A 271 -10.57 4.34 -2.17
C ALA A 271 -11.13 2.96 -2.59
N ILE A 272 -11.23 2.78 -3.90
CA ILE A 272 -11.63 1.53 -4.55
C ILE A 272 -10.46 0.95 -5.33
N GLY A 273 -10.18 -0.34 -5.14
CA GLY A 273 -9.24 -1.06 -5.97
C GLY A 273 -9.77 -1.25 -7.39
N ASN A 274 -8.88 -1.48 -8.33
CA ASN A 274 -9.30 -1.82 -9.69
C ASN A 274 -10.04 -3.18 -9.69
N PRO A 275 -11.31 -3.26 -10.09
CA PRO A 275 -12.07 -4.51 -10.04
C PRO A 275 -11.40 -5.64 -10.83
N ALA A 276 -10.85 -5.36 -12.01
CA ALA A 276 -10.14 -6.35 -12.81
C ALA A 276 -8.82 -6.83 -12.16
N LEU A 277 -8.29 -6.15 -11.13
CA LEU A 277 -7.13 -6.57 -10.37
C LEU A 277 -7.53 -7.23 -9.04
N TRP A 278 -8.43 -6.60 -8.28
CA TRP A 278 -8.76 -7.04 -6.93
C TRP A 278 -9.55 -8.34 -6.92
N TRP A 279 -10.55 -8.50 -7.81
CA TRP A 279 -11.34 -9.72 -7.89
C TRP A 279 -10.52 -10.97 -8.24
N VAL A 280 -9.42 -10.79 -8.95
CA VAL A 280 -8.53 -11.92 -9.28
C VAL A 280 -7.32 -12.00 -8.35
N SER A 281 -7.10 -11.04 -7.45
CA SER A 281 -5.89 -10.98 -6.61
C SER A 281 -5.68 -12.27 -5.80
N MET A 282 -6.71 -12.79 -5.17
CA MET A 282 -6.67 -14.05 -4.42
C MET A 282 -6.52 -15.27 -5.34
N PRO A 283 -7.35 -15.49 -6.39
CA PRO A 283 -7.20 -16.60 -7.32
C PRO A 283 -5.84 -16.66 -8.01
N VAL A 284 -5.29 -15.54 -8.51
CA VAL A 284 -3.99 -15.56 -9.19
C VAL A 284 -2.84 -15.81 -8.22
N SER A 285 -2.93 -15.33 -6.98
CA SER A 285 -1.93 -15.60 -5.95
C SER A 285 -1.96 -17.07 -5.51
N PHE A 286 -3.13 -17.65 -5.40
CA PHE A 286 -3.30 -19.09 -5.13
C PHE A 286 -2.79 -19.95 -6.30
N TRP A 287 -3.10 -19.58 -7.54
CA TRP A 287 -2.53 -20.19 -8.73
C TRP A 287 -1.00 -20.16 -8.73
N ALA A 288 -0.40 -19.02 -8.35
CA ALA A 288 1.05 -18.87 -8.27
C ALA A 288 1.67 -19.81 -7.23
N ILE A 289 1.02 -20.03 -6.07
CA ILE A 289 1.48 -21.00 -5.05
C ILE A 289 1.41 -22.43 -5.62
N ILE A 290 0.26 -22.85 -6.19
CA ILE A 290 0.08 -24.22 -6.68
C ILE A 290 1.07 -24.52 -7.81
N THR A 291 1.16 -23.65 -8.81
CA THR A 291 2.05 -23.84 -9.95
C THR A 291 3.52 -23.69 -9.56
N GLY A 292 3.84 -22.81 -8.63
CA GLY A 292 5.18 -22.64 -8.07
C GLY A 292 5.64 -23.87 -7.29
N ALA A 293 4.76 -24.46 -6.48
CA ALA A 293 5.06 -25.68 -5.74
C ALA A 293 5.29 -26.88 -6.68
N ARG A 294 4.41 -27.06 -7.68
CA ARG A 294 4.53 -28.14 -8.68
C ARG A 294 5.77 -28.02 -9.54
N ALA A 295 6.11 -26.81 -9.97
CA ALA A 295 7.28 -26.54 -10.81
C ALA A 295 8.58 -26.34 -10.00
N ARG A 296 8.51 -26.32 -8.68
CA ARG A 296 9.62 -25.94 -7.77
C ARG A 296 10.17 -24.54 -8.12
N ASP A 297 9.27 -23.62 -8.50
CA ASP A 297 9.61 -22.25 -8.90
C ASP A 297 9.49 -21.31 -7.69
N PRO A 298 10.63 -20.90 -7.07
CA PRO A 298 10.60 -20.03 -5.90
C PRO A 298 10.04 -18.63 -6.18
N ARG A 299 10.05 -18.17 -7.43
CA ARG A 299 9.56 -16.85 -7.83
C ARG A 299 8.03 -16.79 -7.79
N ARG A 300 7.37 -17.83 -8.31
CA ARG A 300 5.92 -17.95 -8.19
C ARG A 300 5.48 -18.16 -6.75
N LEU A 301 6.19 -19.00 -6.01
CA LEU A 301 5.93 -19.18 -4.57
C LEU A 301 6.06 -17.85 -3.81
N PHE A 302 7.11 -17.08 -4.08
CA PHE A 302 7.33 -15.78 -3.45
C PHE A 302 6.15 -14.81 -3.70
N SER A 303 5.69 -14.70 -4.95
CA SER A 303 4.60 -13.79 -5.29
C SER A 303 3.27 -14.22 -4.64
N GLY A 304 2.91 -15.48 -4.73
CA GLY A 304 1.65 -15.98 -4.13
C GLY A 304 1.67 -15.95 -2.60
N LEU A 305 2.75 -16.43 -1.96
CA LEU A 305 2.88 -16.43 -0.51
C LEU A 305 2.91 -14.99 0.05
N GLY A 306 3.58 -14.05 -0.61
CA GLY A 306 3.64 -12.66 -0.19
C GLY A 306 2.24 -12.03 -0.10
N TYR A 307 1.36 -12.29 -1.07
CA TYR A 307 -0.03 -11.83 -1.00
C TYR A 307 -0.74 -12.34 0.26
N PHE A 308 -0.70 -13.65 0.49
CA PHE A 308 -1.41 -14.24 1.63
C PHE A 308 -0.79 -13.88 2.98
N PHE A 309 0.53 -13.72 3.05
CA PHE A 309 1.20 -13.33 4.29
C PHE A 309 0.85 -11.89 4.74
N LEU A 310 0.55 -10.99 3.80
CA LEU A 310 0.14 -9.63 4.13
C LEU A 310 -1.39 -9.49 4.26
N TYR A 311 -2.15 -10.44 3.73
CA TYR A 311 -3.61 -10.41 3.75
C TYR A 311 -4.23 -11.22 4.92
N LEU A 312 -3.83 -12.50 5.10
CA LEU A 312 -4.48 -13.40 6.07
C LEU A 312 -4.37 -12.97 7.53
N PRO A 313 -3.30 -12.28 7.98
CA PRO A 313 -3.22 -11.84 9.37
C PRO A 313 -4.36 -10.91 9.81
N TRP A 314 -5.05 -10.26 8.88
CA TRP A 314 -6.27 -9.50 9.20
C TRP A 314 -7.40 -10.38 9.73
N GLY A 315 -7.39 -11.68 9.43
CA GLY A 315 -8.36 -12.65 9.95
C GLY A 315 -8.24 -12.91 11.45
N ILE A 316 -7.06 -12.72 12.02
CA ILE A 316 -6.77 -12.88 13.45
C ILE A 316 -6.57 -11.55 14.18
N SER A 317 -6.68 -10.43 13.47
CA SER A 317 -6.55 -9.10 14.06
C SER A 317 -7.66 -8.86 15.08
N PRO A 318 -7.33 -8.45 16.32
CA PRO A 318 -8.35 -8.15 17.34
C PRO A 318 -9.12 -6.86 17.04
N ARG A 319 -8.62 -6.02 16.13
CA ARG A 319 -9.24 -4.76 15.73
C ARG A 319 -10.53 -5.01 14.96
N THR A 320 -11.64 -4.40 15.39
CA THR A 320 -12.94 -4.57 14.72
C THR A 320 -13.16 -3.55 13.58
N LEU A 321 -12.66 -2.33 13.72
CA LEU A 321 -12.81 -1.29 12.70
C LEU A 321 -11.70 -1.42 11.64
N ASN A 322 -12.06 -1.96 10.48
CA ASN A 322 -11.16 -2.19 9.36
C ASN A 322 -11.77 -1.68 8.05
N TYR A 323 -10.92 -1.42 7.06
CA TYR A 323 -11.31 -0.88 5.76
C TYR A 323 -10.70 -1.65 4.60
N SER A 324 -11.40 -1.72 3.46
CA SER A 324 -10.94 -2.48 2.29
C SER A 324 -9.58 -2.02 1.75
N HIS A 325 -9.26 -0.74 1.85
CA HIS A 325 -7.99 -0.20 1.37
C HIS A 325 -6.75 -0.75 2.13
N TYR A 326 -6.92 -1.45 3.26
CA TYR A 326 -5.80 -2.12 3.94
C TYR A 326 -5.23 -3.30 3.12
N LEU A 327 -6.02 -3.88 2.19
CA LEU A 327 -5.51 -4.89 1.27
C LEU A 327 -4.41 -4.35 0.33
N PHE A 328 -4.27 -3.04 0.20
CA PHE A 328 -3.25 -2.40 -0.66
C PHE A 328 -1.82 -2.91 -0.35
N GLU A 329 -1.51 -3.25 0.90
CA GLU A 329 -0.19 -3.79 1.26
C GLU A 329 0.11 -5.14 0.58
N ALA A 330 -0.92 -5.95 0.26
CA ALA A 330 -0.79 -7.24 -0.42
C ALA A 330 -0.86 -7.13 -1.96
N ILE A 331 -1.48 -6.08 -2.50
CA ILE A 331 -1.70 -5.90 -3.95
C ILE A 331 -0.41 -5.94 -4.80
N PRO A 332 0.74 -5.39 -4.38
CA PRO A 332 1.99 -5.54 -5.13
C PRO A 332 2.33 -6.99 -5.46
N TYR A 333 2.09 -7.92 -4.54
CA TYR A 333 2.35 -9.36 -4.75
C TYR A 333 1.32 -10.02 -5.68
N ALA A 334 0.05 -9.60 -5.61
CA ALA A 334 -0.95 -10.02 -6.60
C ALA A 334 -0.60 -9.53 -8.01
N CYS A 335 -0.07 -8.31 -8.15
CA CYS A 335 0.42 -7.80 -9.42
C CYS A 335 1.58 -8.64 -9.98
N LEU A 336 2.50 -9.14 -9.13
CA LEU A 336 3.54 -10.09 -9.57
C LEU A 336 2.94 -11.37 -10.12
N SER A 337 1.97 -11.95 -9.41
CA SER A 337 1.29 -13.19 -9.82
C SER A 337 0.52 -12.99 -11.14
N LEU A 338 -0.20 -11.87 -11.27
CA LEU A 338 -0.92 -11.52 -12.50
C LEU A 338 0.04 -11.23 -13.66
N GLY A 339 1.13 -10.51 -13.42
CA GLY A 339 2.20 -10.29 -14.40
C GLY A 339 2.78 -11.58 -14.93
N THR A 340 2.99 -12.57 -14.06
CA THR A 340 3.48 -13.91 -14.45
C THR A 340 2.50 -14.63 -15.36
N ILE A 341 1.22 -14.72 -14.98
CA ILE A 341 0.24 -15.48 -15.81
C ILE A 341 -0.02 -14.81 -17.15
N LEU A 342 -0.06 -13.48 -17.19
CA LEU A 342 -0.24 -12.75 -18.45
C LEU A 342 0.99 -12.90 -19.35
N ASP A 343 2.21 -12.82 -18.80
CA ASP A 343 3.44 -13.02 -19.56
C ASP A 343 3.55 -14.41 -20.16
N LEU A 344 3.23 -15.46 -19.42
CA LEU A 344 3.21 -16.84 -19.89
C LEU A 344 2.24 -17.09 -21.07
N ASN A 345 1.21 -16.24 -21.20
CA ASN A 345 0.21 -16.36 -22.25
C ASN A 345 0.35 -15.28 -23.35
N TRP A 346 1.30 -14.37 -23.23
CA TRP A 346 1.41 -13.18 -24.07
C TRP A 346 1.66 -13.49 -25.55
N ASP A 347 2.51 -14.50 -25.83
CA ASP A 347 2.86 -14.97 -27.18
C ASP A 347 2.30 -16.37 -27.47
N ALA A 348 1.40 -16.89 -26.63
CA ALA A 348 0.73 -18.16 -26.85
C ALA A 348 -0.12 -18.13 -28.12
N ALA A 349 -0.40 -19.32 -28.69
CA ALA A 349 -1.25 -19.40 -29.84
C ALA A 349 -2.75 -19.20 -29.54
N GLY A 350 -3.49 -18.69 -30.48
CA GLY A 350 -4.96 -18.62 -30.47
C GLY A 350 -5.51 -17.72 -29.36
N TRP A 351 -6.57 -18.17 -28.70
CA TRP A 351 -7.35 -17.40 -27.71
C TRP A 351 -6.57 -16.99 -26.46
N ARG A 352 -5.55 -17.75 -26.08
CA ARG A 352 -4.75 -17.47 -24.88
C ARG A 352 -4.00 -16.13 -24.98
N ARG A 353 -3.42 -15.84 -26.16
CA ARG A 353 -2.78 -14.56 -26.45
C ARG A 353 -3.78 -13.41 -26.41
N LEU A 354 -4.94 -13.60 -27.05
CA LEU A 354 -5.99 -12.60 -27.05
C LEU A 354 -6.47 -12.34 -25.61
N ALA A 355 -6.74 -13.37 -24.84
CA ALA A 355 -7.17 -13.24 -23.45
C ALA A 355 -6.17 -12.48 -22.58
N ALA A 356 -4.86 -12.79 -22.67
CA ALA A 356 -3.83 -12.10 -21.90
C ALA A 356 -3.77 -10.59 -22.21
N ARG A 357 -3.79 -10.24 -23.49
CA ARG A 357 -3.71 -8.84 -23.95
C ARG A 357 -5.00 -8.07 -23.65
N SER A 358 -6.17 -8.68 -23.89
CA SER A 358 -7.47 -8.09 -23.56
C SER A 358 -7.66 -7.90 -22.07
N TYR A 359 -7.11 -8.82 -21.24
CA TYR A 359 -7.18 -8.66 -19.80
C TYR A 359 -6.38 -7.47 -19.30
N LEU A 360 -5.17 -7.25 -19.80
CA LEU A 360 -4.40 -6.05 -19.47
C LEU A 360 -5.13 -4.79 -19.95
N ALA A 361 -5.71 -4.82 -21.14
CA ALA A 361 -6.54 -3.70 -21.64
C ALA A 361 -7.75 -3.44 -20.73
N LEU A 362 -8.40 -4.49 -20.22
CA LEU A 362 -9.50 -4.37 -19.26
C LEU A 362 -9.04 -3.71 -17.96
N VAL A 363 -7.86 -4.09 -17.40
CA VAL A 363 -7.30 -3.43 -16.20
C VAL A 363 -7.11 -1.93 -16.44
N VAL A 364 -6.57 -1.56 -17.60
CA VAL A 364 -6.38 -0.14 -17.96
C VAL A 364 -7.74 0.56 -18.15
N ALA A 365 -8.68 -0.07 -18.84
CA ALA A 365 -10.01 0.50 -19.07
C ALA A 365 -10.77 0.74 -17.74
N MET A 366 -10.72 -0.22 -16.80
CA MET A 366 -11.33 -0.06 -15.48
C MET A 366 -10.74 1.11 -14.69
N TYR A 367 -9.41 1.30 -14.78
CA TYR A 367 -8.77 2.45 -14.14
C TYR A 367 -9.31 3.79 -14.67
N PHE A 368 -9.38 3.96 -15.99
CA PHE A 368 -9.92 5.18 -16.59
C PHE A 368 -11.43 5.33 -16.33
N PHE A 369 -12.18 4.25 -16.27
CA PHE A 369 -13.60 4.28 -15.94
C PHE A 369 -13.85 4.85 -14.54
N PHE A 370 -13.06 4.44 -13.52
CA PHE A 370 -13.19 4.94 -12.16
C PHE A 370 -12.44 6.25 -11.91
N LEU A 371 -11.61 6.71 -12.84
CA LEU A 371 -10.75 7.89 -12.69
C LEU A 371 -11.47 9.15 -12.19
N PRO A 372 -12.72 9.47 -12.63
CA PRO A 372 -13.45 10.62 -12.11
C PRO A 372 -13.60 10.60 -10.59
N PHE A 373 -13.87 9.45 -9.98
CA PHE A 373 -14.02 9.27 -8.54
C PHE A 373 -12.74 8.89 -7.81
N LEU A 374 -11.62 8.77 -8.51
CA LEU A 374 -10.29 8.69 -7.90
C LEU A 374 -9.64 10.08 -7.77
N LEU A 375 -10.05 11.04 -8.64
CA LEU A 375 -9.46 12.38 -8.75
C LEU A 375 -10.42 13.52 -8.39
N ALA A 376 -11.62 13.21 -7.90
CA ALA A 376 -12.69 14.17 -7.64
C ALA A 376 -13.00 15.06 -8.86
N LEU A 377 -13.04 14.48 -10.06
CA LEU A 377 -13.46 15.19 -11.26
C LEU A 377 -14.99 15.41 -11.22
N PRO A 378 -15.50 16.51 -11.79
CA PRO A 378 -16.93 16.75 -11.84
C PRO A 378 -17.62 15.74 -12.76
N VAL A 379 -18.61 15.06 -12.24
CA VAL A 379 -19.48 14.14 -12.99
C VAL A 379 -20.91 14.71 -12.98
N PRO A 380 -21.59 14.83 -14.13
CA PRO A 380 -22.98 15.26 -14.14
C PRO A 380 -23.84 14.40 -13.21
N THR A 381 -24.71 15.06 -12.41
CA THR A 381 -25.61 14.37 -11.48
C THR A 381 -26.49 13.34 -12.19
N SER A 382 -26.95 13.66 -13.42
CA SER A 382 -27.71 12.73 -14.25
C SER A 382 -26.96 11.46 -14.65
N TRP A 383 -25.64 11.53 -14.75
CA TRP A 383 -24.82 10.35 -15.05
C TRP A 383 -24.50 9.55 -13.77
N TYR A 384 -24.26 10.23 -12.67
CA TYR A 384 -23.98 9.57 -11.39
C TYR A 384 -25.19 8.77 -10.90
N TYR A 385 -26.39 9.35 -10.99
CA TYR A 385 -27.64 8.70 -10.61
C TYR A 385 -28.35 8.02 -11.78
N PHE A 386 -27.63 7.70 -12.86
CA PHE A 386 -28.20 6.99 -14.00
C PHE A 386 -28.60 5.58 -13.58
N ASP A 387 -29.91 5.33 -13.54
CA ASP A 387 -30.48 4.06 -13.06
C ASP A 387 -31.37 3.35 -14.11
N LYS A 388 -31.34 3.83 -15.37
CA LYS A 388 -32.19 3.32 -16.46
C LYS A 388 -31.88 1.87 -16.87
N LEU A 389 -30.80 1.26 -16.39
CA LEU A 389 -30.43 -0.13 -16.63
C LEU A 389 -30.71 -0.97 -15.36
N TRP A 390 -31.99 -1.19 -15.06
CA TRP A 390 -32.43 -2.04 -13.93
C TRP A 390 -31.82 -1.64 -12.57
N GLY A 391 -31.68 -0.33 -12.32
CA GLY A 391 -31.11 0.19 -11.07
C GLY A 391 -29.57 0.13 -10.99
N TRP A 392 -28.89 -0.30 -12.07
CA TRP A 392 -27.43 -0.28 -12.11
C TRP A 392 -26.90 1.15 -12.30
N ARG A 393 -25.94 1.52 -11.47
CA ARG A 393 -25.28 2.82 -11.52
C ARG A 393 -23.82 2.66 -11.98
N PRO A 394 -23.32 3.51 -12.89
CA PRO A 394 -22.01 3.35 -13.49
C PRO A 394 -20.84 3.19 -12.49
N TRP A 395 -20.84 3.94 -11.39
CA TRP A 395 -19.73 3.95 -10.43
C TRP A 395 -20.06 3.36 -9.06
N THR A 396 -21.30 2.92 -8.85
CA THR A 396 -21.75 2.28 -7.61
C THR A 396 -22.46 0.97 -7.94
N TRP A 397 -21.71 -0.03 -8.37
CA TRP A 397 -22.20 -1.30 -8.90
C TRP A 397 -22.98 -2.14 -7.88
N PHE A 398 -22.63 -1.98 -6.60
CA PHE A 398 -23.33 -2.66 -5.51
C PHE A 398 -23.96 -1.64 -4.57
N PRO A 399 -25.14 -1.94 -3.98
CA PRO A 399 -25.78 -1.05 -3.00
C PRO A 399 -24.87 -0.70 -1.81
N SER A 400 -23.93 -1.58 -1.48
CA SER A 400 -22.95 -1.38 -0.41
C SER A 400 -21.82 -0.39 -0.76
N TRP A 401 -21.77 0.12 -1.99
CA TRP A 401 -20.77 1.11 -2.42
C TRP A 401 -21.18 2.56 -2.13
N VAL A 402 -22.39 2.77 -1.62
CA VAL A 402 -22.95 4.10 -1.31
C VAL A 402 -22.90 4.37 0.19
#